data_bae7bbc1be20498f9eb1cde000e97af3
#
_entry.id   bae7bbc1be20498f9eb1cde000e97af3
#
_cell.length_a   1.000
_cell.length_b   1.000
_cell.length_c   1.000
_cell.angle_alpha   90.00
_cell.angle_beta   90.00
_cell.angle_gamma   90.00
#
_symmetry.space_group_name_H-M   'P 1'
#
loop_
_entity.id
_entity.type
_entity.pdbx_description
1 polymer ?
#
loop_
_entity_poly.entity_id
_entity_poly.type
_entity_poly.pdbx_seq_one_letter_code
_entity_poly.pdbx_strand_id
1 'polypeptide(L)' 'MNDEFGQPLLISMMGNRIWRLMKSDPKKFKQETMEYFERGYPGWTVVRVKYPIVYLKDDRGRIG' A
#
# COMPACT_ATOMS: atom_id res chain seq x y z
N MET A 1 -8.90 -12.60 -2.24
CA MET A 1 -9.77 -12.24 -1.14
C MET A 1 -10.28 -10.82 -1.29
N ASN A 2 -11.51 -10.63 -0.98
CA ASN A 2 -12.08 -9.28 -1.08
C ASN A 2 -11.97 -8.57 0.25
N ASP A 3 -11.98 -7.25 0.20
CA ASP A 3 -11.98 -6.49 1.44
C ASP A 3 -13.40 -6.52 1.99
N GLU A 4 -13.61 -5.88 3.11
CA GLU A 4 -14.90 -5.92 3.77
C GLU A 4 -16.01 -5.26 2.96
N PHE A 5 -15.69 -4.56 1.91
CA PHE A 5 -16.70 -3.93 1.09
C PHE A 5 -16.93 -4.73 -0.19
N GLY A 6 -16.36 -5.90 -0.26
CA GLY A 6 -16.55 -6.73 -1.43
C GLY A 6 -15.68 -6.40 -2.62
N GLN A 7 -14.80 -5.43 -2.49
CA GLN A 7 -13.92 -5.07 -3.59
C GLN A 7 -12.61 -5.83 -3.49
N PRO A 8 -12.08 -6.28 -4.61
CA PRO A 8 -10.81 -7.00 -4.57
C PRO A 8 -9.68 -6.04 -4.27
N LEU A 9 -8.71 -6.53 -3.54
CA LEU A 9 -7.54 -5.74 -3.24
C LEU A 9 -6.38 -6.21 -4.10
N LEU A 10 -5.54 -5.26 -4.48
CA LEU A 10 -4.35 -5.60 -5.22
C LEU A 10 -3.26 -5.94 -4.20
N ILE A 11 -2.60 -7.07 -4.39
CA ILE A 11 -1.54 -7.47 -3.50
C ILE A 11 -0.22 -7.15 -4.16
N SER A 12 0.63 -6.44 -3.47
CA SER A 12 1.91 -6.02 -4.01
C SER A 12 3.01 -6.14 -2.97
N MET A 13 4.23 -5.88 -3.39
CA MET A 13 5.39 -5.95 -2.52
C MET A 13 6.25 -4.74 -2.75
N MET A 14 7.11 -4.41 -1.81
CA MET A 14 8.03 -3.30 -1.97
C MET A 14 9.43 -3.77 -1.63
N GLY A 15 10.42 -2.93 -1.95
CA GLY A 15 11.80 -3.28 -1.71
C GLY A 15 12.16 -3.37 -0.24
N ASN A 16 13.17 -4.16 0.06
CA ASN A 16 13.60 -4.33 1.44
C ASN A 16 14.05 -3.04 2.07
N ARG A 17 14.52 -2.11 1.28
CA ARG A 17 14.98 -0.84 1.81
C ARG A 17 13.85 -0.13 2.57
N ILE A 18 12.64 -0.21 2.03
CA ILE A 18 11.52 0.43 2.67
C ILE A 18 11.09 -0.38 3.90
N TRP A 19 11.12 -1.70 3.79
CA TRP A 19 10.74 -2.53 4.92
C TRP A 19 11.63 -2.32 6.15
N ARG A 20 12.91 -2.00 5.93
CA ARG A 20 13.81 -1.76 7.04
C ARG A 20 13.37 -0.58 7.87
N LEU A 21 12.73 0.40 7.25
CA LEU A 21 12.30 1.57 7.98
C LEU A 21 11.18 1.26 8.96
N MET A 22 10.51 0.14 8.77
CA MET A 22 9.40 -0.22 9.64
C MET A 22 9.85 -0.29 11.09
N LYS A 23 11.08 -0.71 11.33
CA LYS A 23 11.60 -0.79 12.68
C LYS A 23 12.42 0.43 13.07
N SER A 24 13.20 0.96 12.14
CA SER A 24 14.10 2.05 12.49
C SER A 24 13.42 3.42 12.48
N ASP A 25 12.47 3.62 11.60
CA ASP A 25 11.83 4.92 11.50
C ASP A 25 10.40 4.74 10.98
N PRO A 26 9.47 4.41 11.85
CA PRO A 26 8.08 4.13 11.44
C PRO A 26 7.41 5.27 10.69
N LYS A 27 7.72 6.50 11.05
CA LYS A 27 7.10 7.63 10.36
C LYS A 27 7.59 7.69 8.93
N LYS A 28 8.89 7.51 8.75
CA LYS A 28 9.45 7.53 7.42
C LYS A 28 9.00 6.32 6.62
N PHE A 29 8.83 5.19 7.28
CA PHE A 29 8.34 3.99 6.63
C PHE A 29 6.98 4.27 6.00
N LYS A 30 6.10 4.90 6.74
CA LYS A 30 4.77 5.19 6.25
C LYS A 30 4.83 6.14 5.06
N GLN A 31 5.64 7.18 5.16
CA GLN A 31 5.77 8.15 4.10
C GLN A 31 6.35 7.52 2.83
N GLU A 32 7.42 6.75 2.99
CA GLU A 32 8.07 6.13 1.84
C GLU A 32 7.14 5.12 1.18
N THR A 33 6.37 4.39 1.96
CA THR A 33 5.44 3.43 1.42
C THR A 33 4.37 4.11 0.58
N MET A 34 3.84 5.19 1.08
CA MET A 34 2.80 5.91 0.36
C MET A 34 3.36 6.50 -0.93
N GLU A 35 4.56 7.06 -0.89
CA GLU A 35 5.17 7.61 -2.08
C GLU A 35 5.50 6.54 -3.10
N TYR A 36 5.94 5.40 -2.63
CA TYR A 36 6.30 4.31 -3.52
C TYR A 36 5.08 3.89 -4.35
N PHE A 37 3.95 3.73 -3.69
CA PHE A 37 2.76 3.29 -4.40
C PHE A 37 2.06 4.41 -5.13
N GLU A 38 2.27 5.63 -4.73
CA GLU A 38 1.69 6.74 -5.45
C GLU A 38 2.35 6.87 -6.80
N ARG A 39 3.63 6.59 -6.89
CA ARG A 39 4.34 6.65 -8.15
C ARG A 39 4.08 5.43 -9.02
N GLY A 40 4.12 4.26 -8.42
CA GLY A 40 3.98 3.04 -9.18
C GLY A 40 2.55 2.66 -9.49
N TYR A 41 1.63 3.05 -8.63
CA TYR A 41 0.23 2.68 -8.79
C TYR A 41 -0.65 3.90 -8.56
N PRO A 42 -0.60 4.87 -9.45
CA PRO A 42 -1.41 6.07 -9.27
C PRO A 42 -2.88 5.72 -9.22
N GLY A 43 -3.58 6.30 -8.27
CA GLY A 43 -4.99 5.99 -8.10
C GLY A 43 -5.27 4.87 -7.14
N TRP A 44 -4.22 4.26 -6.58
CA TRP A 44 -4.40 3.19 -5.61
C TRP A 44 -3.98 3.67 -4.23
N THR A 45 -4.64 3.17 -3.21
CA THR A 45 -4.37 3.59 -1.84
C THR A 45 -3.96 2.38 -1.01
N VAL A 46 -2.93 2.55 -0.20
CA VAL A 46 -2.48 1.48 0.69
C VAL A 46 -3.48 1.40 1.83
N VAL A 47 -4.14 0.27 1.98
CA VAL A 47 -5.12 0.09 3.05
C VAL A 47 -4.63 -0.87 4.13
N ARG A 48 -3.62 -1.66 3.84
CA ARG A 48 -3.12 -2.61 4.82
C ARG A 48 -1.70 -3.00 4.48
N VAL A 49 -0.87 -3.13 5.50
CA VAL A 49 0.50 -3.56 5.30
C VAL A 49 0.76 -4.73 6.22
N LYS A 50 1.19 -5.85 5.68
CA LYS A 50 1.51 -7.01 6.47
C LYS A 50 2.72 -7.64 5.82
N TYR A 51 3.88 -7.49 6.41
CA TYR A 51 5.11 -7.97 5.81
C TYR A 51 4.98 -9.42 5.35
N PRO A 52 5.41 -9.74 4.16
CA PRO A 52 6.04 -8.86 3.16
C PRO A 52 5.04 -8.33 2.11
N ILE A 53 3.80 -8.26 2.46
CA ILE A 53 2.76 -7.92 1.50
C ILE A 53 2.09 -6.59 1.82
N VAL A 54 1.74 -5.85 0.77
CA VAL A 54 1.03 -4.59 0.91
C VAL A 54 -0.28 -4.72 0.14
N TYR A 55 -1.38 -4.34 0.76
CA TYR A 55 -2.69 -4.42 0.13
C TYR A 55 -3.14 -3.03 -0.32
N LEU A 56 -3.58 -2.94 -1.57
CA LEU A 56 -3.97 -1.67 -2.15
C LEU A 56 -5.43 -1.71 -2.59
N LYS A 57 -6.07 -0.56 -2.50
CA LYS A 57 -7.46 -0.43 -2.92
C LYS A 57 -7.52 0.57 -4.06
N ASP A 58 -8.35 0.29 -5.04
CA ASP A 58 -8.46 1.16 -6.20
C ASP A 58 -9.38 2.33 -5.87
N ASP A 59 -8.82 3.52 -5.87
CA ASP A 59 -9.59 4.71 -5.60
C ASP A 59 -9.99 5.43 -6.86
N ARG A 60 -9.50 5.02 -8.00
CA ARG A 60 -9.76 5.76 -9.22
C ARG A 60 -11.18 5.60 -9.72
N GLY A 61 -11.72 4.48 -9.51
CA GLY A 61 -13.00 4.20 -10.08
C GLY A 61 -14.20 4.53 -9.29
N ARG A 62 -13.95 5.26 -8.21
CA ARG A 62 -15.01 5.52 -7.37
C ARG A 62 -15.76 6.62 -7.86
N ILE A 63 -16.36 6.58 -8.78
CA ILE A 63 -17.00 7.70 -9.26
C ILE A 63 -18.15 7.91 -8.55
N GLY A 64 -18.08 8.39 -7.72
CA GLY A 64 -19.28 8.71 -6.98
C GLY A 64 -20.37 8.31 -7.71
#